data_b881d70a6f15d413b3b9de12131cc4f2
#
_entry.id   b881d70a6f15d413b3b9de12131cc4f2
#
_cell.length_a   1.000
_cell.length_b   1.000
_cell.length_c   1.000
_cell.angle_alpha   90.00
_cell.angle_beta   90.00
_cell.angle_gamma   90.00
#
_symmetry.space_group_name_H-M   'P 1'
#
loop_
_entity.id
_entity.type
_entity.pdbx_description
1 polymer ?
#
loop_
_entity_poly.entity_id
_entity_poly.type
_entity_poly.pdbx_seq_one_letter_code
_entity_poly.pdbx_strand_id
1 'polypeptide(L)'
;MLQKHRWVPVKLVDRKSISDDTRAYTFQLPDDKPDLGLGTCQHVQLGFHLKDRMLIRSYTPTKPLLPNAPGQNSSNGNDKSVRDGSGTFELTVKTYFPTDAQPGGAMSNILDCMPIGEEIEIRGPTGEIVYNGNGSFTISGKEYTFNKINLVLGGSGITPGFSLIARALLDSDDKTQIRAVDANKSEKDILLKDELDRFEKDSEGRLKVTHVLSHSNDEWKGTKGHVDADLIKASLFEPGERTGVFLCGPPGMIQKAALPALRDWGFKEDENVFGF
;
A
#
# COMPACT_ATOMS: atom_id res chain seq x y z
N MET A 1 20.17 -6.29 -3.24
CA MET A 1 18.85 -6.12 -3.86
C MET A 1 18.24 -7.46 -4.21
N LEU A 2 16.91 -7.57 -4.09
CA LEU A 2 16.14 -8.72 -4.56
C LEU A 2 16.16 -8.83 -6.09
N GLN A 3 15.77 -9.98 -6.60
CA GLN A 3 15.62 -10.25 -8.04
C GLN A 3 14.23 -10.81 -8.33
N LYS A 4 13.56 -10.30 -9.36
CA LYS A 4 12.18 -10.66 -9.74
C LYS A 4 11.91 -12.17 -9.89
N HIS A 5 12.93 -12.93 -10.30
CA HIS A 5 12.79 -14.36 -10.60
C HIS A 5 13.50 -15.28 -9.60
N ARG A 6 14.09 -14.74 -8.54
CA ARG A 6 14.82 -15.50 -7.54
C ARG A 6 14.19 -15.37 -6.16
N TRP A 7 13.81 -16.49 -5.58
CA TRP A 7 13.36 -16.56 -4.19
C TRP A 7 14.57 -16.44 -3.25
N VAL A 8 14.38 -15.70 -2.17
CA VAL A 8 15.40 -15.43 -1.15
C VAL A 8 14.76 -15.65 0.21
N PRO A 9 15.34 -16.49 1.09
CA PRO A 9 14.84 -16.65 2.44
C PRO A 9 15.06 -15.37 3.25
N VAL A 10 14.05 -14.99 4.04
CA VAL A 10 14.09 -13.89 5.00
C VAL A 10 13.58 -14.38 6.32
N LYS A 11 14.22 -13.94 7.41
CA LYS A 11 13.91 -14.37 8.76
C LYS A 11 12.92 -13.41 9.42
N LEU A 12 11.86 -13.93 10.01
CA LEU A 12 10.96 -13.15 10.87
C LEU A 12 11.70 -12.82 12.18
N VAL A 13 11.98 -11.54 12.42
CA VAL A 13 12.74 -11.08 13.60
C VAL A 13 11.87 -10.39 14.64
N ASP A 14 10.72 -9.85 14.23
CA ASP A 14 9.75 -9.24 15.16
C ASP A 14 8.32 -9.33 14.62
N ARG A 15 7.37 -9.37 15.57
CA ARG A 15 5.93 -9.34 15.27
C ARG A 15 5.22 -8.52 16.34
N LYS A 16 4.66 -7.38 15.92
CA LYS A 16 3.91 -6.47 16.79
C LYS A 16 2.42 -6.50 16.45
N SER A 17 1.57 -6.68 17.46
CA SER A 17 0.13 -6.52 17.30
C SER A 17 -0.22 -5.05 17.09
N ILE A 18 -1.00 -4.76 16.06
CA ILE A 18 -1.57 -3.44 15.76
C ILE A 18 -3.05 -3.40 16.19
N SER A 19 -3.79 -4.45 15.86
CA SER A 19 -5.18 -4.66 16.28
C SER A 19 -5.44 -6.14 16.54
N ASP A 20 -6.69 -6.52 16.80
CA ASP A 20 -7.09 -7.91 17.05
C ASP A 20 -6.69 -8.84 15.90
N ASP A 21 -6.75 -8.35 14.66
CA ASP A 21 -6.51 -9.13 13.46
C ASP A 21 -5.39 -8.58 12.56
N THR A 22 -4.63 -7.58 13.01
CA THR A 22 -3.55 -6.98 12.22
C THR A 22 -2.23 -6.98 12.98
N ARG A 23 -1.17 -7.36 12.27
CA ARG A 23 0.20 -7.42 12.78
C ARG A 23 1.16 -6.67 11.86
N ALA A 24 2.17 -6.04 12.44
CA ALA A 24 3.39 -5.65 11.75
C ALA A 24 4.42 -6.77 11.91
N TYR A 25 4.91 -7.26 10.80
CA TYR A 25 5.94 -8.31 10.72
C TYR A 25 7.24 -7.69 10.22
N THR A 26 8.29 -7.75 11.02
CA THR A 26 9.63 -7.32 10.63
C THR A 26 10.47 -8.49 10.19
N PHE A 27 11.00 -8.42 8.99
CA PHE A 27 11.84 -9.44 8.39
C PHE A 27 13.26 -8.92 8.20
N GLN A 28 14.25 -9.79 8.48
CA GLN A 28 15.66 -9.55 8.20
C GLN A 28 16.01 -10.05 6.81
N LEU A 29 16.59 -9.18 6.00
CA LEU A 29 17.18 -9.52 4.71
C LEU A 29 18.54 -10.21 4.91
N PRO A 30 19.00 -11.06 3.95
CA PRO A 30 20.34 -11.59 3.97
C PRO A 30 21.41 -10.48 3.91
N ASP A 31 22.54 -10.70 4.57
CA ASP A 31 23.64 -9.72 4.67
C ASP A 31 24.18 -9.28 3.30
N ASP A 32 24.17 -10.18 2.31
CA ASP A 32 24.58 -9.89 0.93
C ASP A 32 23.52 -9.11 0.12
N LYS A 33 22.33 -8.88 0.69
CA LYS A 33 21.19 -8.17 0.08
C LYS A 33 20.50 -7.25 1.08
N PRO A 34 21.19 -6.21 1.56
CA PRO A 34 20.64 -5.35 2.62
C PRO A 34 19.44 -4.51 2.18
N ASP A 35 19.17 -4.43 0.88
CA ASP A 35 18.09 -3.62 0.31
C ASP A 35 17.09 -4.45 -0.48
N LEU A 36 15.81 -4.09 -0.36
CA LEU A 36 14.74 -4.68 -1.18
C LEU A 36 14.88 -4.31 -2.67
N GLY A 37 15.36 -3.11 -2.96
CA GLY A 37 15.46 -2.57 -4.32
C GLY A 37 14.12 -2.20 -4.95
N LEU A 38 13.07 -1.94 -4.14
CA LEU A 38 11.75 -1.55 -4.61
C LEU A 38 11.73 -0.08 -5.06
N GLY A 39 11.12 0.18 -6.20
CA GLY A 39 10.60 1.49 -6.52
C GLY A 39 9.31 1.77 -5.74
N THR A 40 8.96 3.05 -5.57
CA THR A 40 7.71 3.43 -4.90
C THR A 40 6.50 2.83 -5.62
N CYS A 41 5.58 2.26 -4.89
CA CYS A 41 4.41 1.49 -5.34
C CYS A 41 4.70 0.04 -5.75
N GLN A 42 5.95 -0.37 -5.88
CA GLN A 42 6.27 -1.78 -6.10
C GLN A 42 6.12 -2.60 -4.81
N HIS A 43 6.03 -3.89 -4.95
CA HIS A 43 5.81 -4.82 -3.87
C HIS A 43 6.73 -6.04 -3.94
N VAL A 44 6.78 -6.80 -2.87
CA VAL A 44 7.40 -8.12 -2.80
C VAL A 44 6.35 -9.20 -2.92
N GLN A 45 6.73 -10.37 -3.36
CA GLN A 45 5.93 -11.58 -3.24
C GLN A 45 6.50 -12.45 -2.14
N LEU A 46 5.66 -12.85 -1.20
CA LEU A 46 5.96 -13.89 -0.22
C LEU A 46 5.58 -15.25 -0.80
N GLY A 47 6.45 -16.22 -0.61
CA GLY A 47 6.26 -17.60 -1.01
C GLY A 47 6.36 -18.54 0.19
N PHE A 48 5.42 -19.46 0.31
CA PHE A 48 5.44 -20.52 1.32
C PHE A 48 5.16 -21.87 0.67
N HIS A 49 6.06 -22.83 0.87
CA HIS A 49 5.92 -24.17 0.34
C HIS A 49 4.90 -24.98 1.13
N LEU A 50 3.81 -25.33 0.49
CA LEU A 50 2.91 -26.40 0.92
C LEU A 50 3.41 -27.72 0.35
N LYS A 51 2.85 -28.83 0.80
CA LYS A 51 3.29 -30.17 0.42
C LYS A 51 3.42 -30.39 -1.09
N ASP A 52 2.50 -29.83 -1.87
CA ASP A 52 2.33 -30.07 -3.31
C ASP A 52 2.35 -28.79 -4.17
N ARG A 53 2.40 -27.62 -3.55
CA ARG A 53 2.36 -26.33 -4.24
C ARG A 53 3.00 -25.22 -3.43
N MET A 54 3.37 -24.15 -4.10
CA MET A 54 3.81 -22.91 -3.46
C MET A 54 2.65 -21.92 -3.36
N LEU A 55 2.38 -21.46 -2.15
CA LEU A 55 1.44 -20.35 -1.90
C LEU A 55 2.18 -19.05 -2.09
N ILE A 56 1.68 -18.17 -2.97
CA ILE A 56 2.30 -16.87 -3.26
C ILE A 56 1.30 -15.76 -3.01
N ARG A 57 1.74 -14.69 -2.31
CA ARG A 57 0.95 -13.46 -2.11
C ARG A 57 1.83 -12.23 -2.20
N SER A 58 1.30 -11.17 -2.77
CA SER A 58 1.95 -9.86 -2.89
C SER A 58 1.72 -9.02 -1.65
N TYR A 59 2.76 -8.31 -1.20
CA TYR A 59 2.71 -7.38 -0.08
C TYR A 59 3.56 -6.15 -0.38
N THR A 60 3.03 -4.98 -0.11
CA THR A 60 3.79 -3.73 -0.17
C THR A 60 4.36 -3.43 1.22
N PRO A 61 5.68 -3.35 1.38
CA PRO A 61 6.30 -2.98 2.66
C PRO A 61 5.82 -1.61 3.15
N THR A 62 5.60 -1.50 4.44
CA THR A 62 5.24 -0.25 5.12
C THR A 62 6.44 0.43 5.74
N LYS A 63 7.56 -0.28 5.91
CA LYS A 63 8.88 0.25 6.26
C LYS A 63 9.98 -0.49 5.50
N PRO A 64 11.07 0.21 5.17
CA PRO A 64 11.31 1.65 5.37
C PRO A 64 10.34 2.50 4.54
N LEU A 65 10.03 3.70 5.02
CA LEU A 65 9.11 4.62 4.32
C LEU A 65 9.62 5.01 2.93
N LEU A 66 10.93 5.17 2.80
CA LEU A 66 11.61 5.41 1.53
C LEU A 66 12.66 4.32 1.32
N PRO A 67 12.31 3.19 0.71
CA PRO A 67 13.29 2.18 0.35
C PRO A 67 14.32 2.75 -0.62
N ASN A 68 15.58 2.29 -0.51
CA ASN A 68 16.64 2.69 -1.44
C ASN A 68 16.32 2.13 -2.83
N ALA A 69 15.83 3.00 -3.72
CA ALA A 69 15.62 2.64 -5.12
C ALA A 69 16.95 2.65 -5.89
N PRO A 70 17.13 1.79 -6.90
CA PRO A 70 18.31 1.80 -7.76
C PRO A 70 18.51 3.19 -8.40
N GLY A 71 19.69 3.79 -8.21
CA GLY A 71 20.06 5.07 -8.81
C GLY A 71 19.65 6.32 -8.02
N GLN A 72 18.98 6.22 -6.90
CA GLN A 72 18.77 7.35 -5.99
C GLN A 72 19.97 7.48 -5.04
N ASN A 73 20.86 8.43 -5.35
CA ASN A 73 21.89 8.83 -4.41
C ASN A 73 21.22 9.46 -3.18
N SER A 74 21.54 8.94 -2.02
CA SER A 74 21.07 9.38 -0.69
C SER A 74 21.69 10.73 -0.28
N SER A 75 21.56 11.77 -1.10
CA SER A 75 22.23 13.05 -0.85
C SER A 75 21.45 14.03 0.02
N ASN A 76 20.19 13.76 0.36
CA ASN A 76 19.42 14.66 1.21
C ASN A 76 18.66 13.87 2.29
N GLY A 77 19.21 13.85 3.48
CA GLY A 77 18.45 13.50 4.66
C GLY A 77 19.22 12.67 5.69
N ASN A 78 19.65 13.32 6.73
CA ASN A 78 20.20 12.71 7.96
C ASN A 78 19.14 11.97 8.80
N ASP A 79 17.94 11.77 8.30
CA ASP A 79 16.89 11.06 9.03
C ASP A 79 16.92 9.57 8.69
N LYS A 80 17.68 8.84 9.47
CA LYS A 80 17.76 7.37 9.43
C LYS A 80 16.41 6.67 9.70
N SER A 81 15.43 7.38 10.28
CA SER A 81 14.09 6.83 10.54
C SER A 81 13.27 6.67 9.26
N VAL A 82 13.61 7.41 8.23
CA VAL A 82 12.91 7.44 6.94
C VAL A 82 13.53 6.47 5.94
N ARG A 83 14.86 6.30 5.97
CA ARG A 83 15.61 5.39 5.10
C ARG A 83 16.32 4.37 5.97
N ASP A 84 15.83 3.15 5.94
CA ASP A 84 16.41 2.09 6.74
C ASP A 84 17.63 1.48 6.03
N GLY A 85 18.78 1.52 6.72
CA GLY A 85 19.99 0.76 6.37
C GLY A 85 20.20 -0.46 7.28
N SER A 86 19.18 -0.87 8.03
CA SER A 86 19.28 -1.98 8.98
C SER A 86 19.20 -3.36 8.32
N GLY A 87 18.94 -3.41 7.02
CA GLY A 87 18.70 -4.67 6.30
C GLY A 87 17.38 -5.35 6.69
N THR A 88 16.43 -4.60 7.26
CA THR A 88 15.10 -5.11 7.61
C THR A 88 14.00 -4.43 6.80
N PHE A 89 12.84 -5.07 6.73
CA PHE A 89 11.62 -4.45 6.20
C PHE A 89 10.41 -4.90 7.00
N GLU A 90 9.35 -4.09 6.99
CA GLU A 90 8.12 -4.36 7.71
C GLU A 90 6.94 -4.53 6.75
N LEU A 91 6.13 -5.53 7.02
CA LEU A 91 4.83 -5.74 6.38
C LEU A 91 3.72 -5.57 7.40
N THR A 92 2.77 -4.68 7.12
CA THR A 92 1.53 -4.57 7.88
C THR A 92 0.48 -5.47 7.24
N VAL A 93 0.11 -6.54 7.92
CA VAL A 93 -0.76 -7.59 7.36
C VAL A 93 -1.98 -7.81 8.23
N LYS A 94 -3.16 -7.74 7.61
CA LYS A 94 -4.42 -8.16 8.23
C LYS A 94 -4.59 -9.66 8.10
N THR A 95 -4.82 -10.34 9.23
CA THR A 95 -5.10 -11.78 9.27
C THR A 95 -6.58 -12.01 9.04
N TYR A 96 -6.90 -12.78 8.03
CA TYR A 96 -8.26 -13.22 7.75
C TYR A 96 -8.46 -14.57 8.42
N PHE A 97 -8.94 -14.58 9.66
CA PHE A 97 -9.19 -15.80 10.40
C PHE A 97 -10.32 -16.64 9.77
N PRO A 98 -10.26 -17.97 9.86
CA PRO A 98 -11.35 -18.82 9.41
C PRO A 98 -12.62 -18.55 10.22
N THR A 99 -13.77 -18.66 9.56
CA THR A 99 -15.10 -18.61 10.18
C THR A 99 -15.91 -19.79 9.67
N ASP A 100 -17.09 -20.03 10.22
CA ASP A 100 -17.99 -21.09 9.73
C ASP A 100 -18.38 -20.90 8.25
N ALA A 101 -18.33 -19.66 7.75
CA ALA A 101 -18.70 -19.33 6.38
C ALA A 101 -17.50 -19.25 5.41
N GLN A 102 -16.26 -19.15 5.91
CA GLN A 102 -15.07 -18.93 5.06
C GLN A 102 -13.81 -19.55 5.66
N PRO A 103 -12.95 -20.18 4.83
CA PRO A 103 -11.73 -20.86 5.29
C PRO A 103 -10.62 -19.90 5.78
N GLY A 104 -10.82 -18.59 5.66
CA GLY A 104 -9.80 -17.59 6.01
C GLY A 104 -8.71 -17.40 4.95
N GLY A 105 -7.75 -16.54 5.25
CA GLY A 105 -6.62 -16.21 4.38
C GLY A 105 -5.42 -17.13 4.65
N ALA A 106 -5.03 -17.97 3.71
CA ALA A 106 -3.97 -18.96 3.91
C ALA A 106 -2.64 -18.31 4.33
N MET A 107 -2.10 -17.35 3.54
CA MET A 107 -0.80 -16.72 3.85
C MET A 107 -0.84 -15.90 5.15
N SER A 108 -1.91 -15.16 5.40
CA SER A 108 -2.03 -14.34 6.60
C SER A 108 -2.08 -15.18 7.88
N ASN A 109 -2.73 -16.36 7.85
CA ASN A 109 -2.72 -17.29 8.98
C ASN A 109 -1.35 -17.97 9.16
N ILE A 110 -0.64 -18.28 8.08
CA ILE A 110 0.74 -18.79 8.16
C ILE A 110 1.63 -17.76 8.87
N LEU A 111 1.57 -16.50 8.47
CA LEU A 111 2.35 -15.43 9.10
C LEU A 111 1.97 -15.24 10.59
N ASP A 112 0.68 -15.31 10.91
CA ASP A 112 0.22 -15.16 12.31
C ASP A 112 0.69 -16.29 13.22
N CYS A 113 0.82 -17.51 12.71
CA CYS A 113 1.31 -18.68 13.43
C CYS A 113 2.84 -18.87 13.37
N MET A 114 3.54 -18.13 12.49
CA MET A 114 4.96 -18.31 12.24
C MET A 114 5.79 -17.90 13.45
N PRO A 115 6.64 -18.79 14.02
CA PRO A 115 7.54 -18.42 15.13
C PRO A 115 8.55 -17.33 14.73
N ILE A 116 8.93 -16.49 15.70
CA ILE A 116 10.08 -15.60 15.52
C ILE A 116 11.34 -16.44 15.33
N GLY A 117 12.17 -16.07 14.35
CA GLY A 117 13.36 -16.80 13.94
C GLY A 117 13.17 -17.74 12.76
N GLU A 118 11.94 -18.07 12.40
CA GLU A 118 11.63 -18.86 11.21
C GLU A 118 11.79 -18.05 9.91
N GLU A 119 11.94 -18.76 8.80
CA GLU A 119 12.17 -18.18 7.50
C GLU A 119 10.98 -18.37 6.55
N ILE A 120 10.76 -17.37 5.71
CA ILE A 120 9.84 -17.43 4.57
C ILE A 120 10.57 -16.89 3.34
N GLU A 121 10.18 -17.34 2.17
CA GLU A 121 10.81 -16.88 0.93
C GLU A 121 10.15 -15.63 0.38
N ILE A 122 10.97 -14.70 -0.11
CA ILE A 122 10.51 -13.53 -0.85
C ILE A 122 11.17 -13.40 -2.20
N ARG A 123 10.53 -12.72 -3.12
CA ARG A 123 11.12 -12.23 -4.36
C ARG A 123 10.54 -10.86 -4.73
N GLY A 124 11.26 -10.12 -5.56
CA GLY A 124 10.88 -8.79 -6.02
C GLY A 124 12.06 -8.06 -6.65
N PRO A 125 11.88 -6.81 -7.07
CA PRO A 125 10.64 -6.04 -7.13
C PRO A 125 9.60 -6.64 -8.06
N THR A 126 8.32 -6.52 -7.69
CA THR A 126 7.18 -6.84 -8.54
C THR A 126 6.19 -5.67 -8.56
N GLY A 127 5.28 -5.66 -9.52
CA GLY A 127 4.38 -4.54 -9.78
C GLY A 127 4.87 -3.67 -10.94
N GLU A 128 3.91 -3.21 -11.73
CA GLU A 128 4.17 -2.49 -12.97
C GLU A 128 4.09 -0.97 -12.79
N ILE A 129 3.72 -0.49 -11.59
CA ILE A 129 3.60 0.93 -11.26
C ILE A 129 4.81 1.35 -10.44
N VAL A 130 5.51 2.38 -10.89
CA VAL A 130 6.60 3.04 -10.17
C VAL A 130 6.34 4.54 -10.15
N TYR A 131 6.25 5.12 -8.96
CA TYR A 131 6.22 6.56 -8.79
C TYR A 131 7.64 7.11 -8.67
N ASN A 132 8.00 8.02 -9.56
CA ASN A 132 9.35 8.59 -9.67
C ASN A 132 9.51 9.92 -8.92
N GLY A 133 8.42 10.47 -8.37
CA GLY A 133 8.36 11.80 -7.75
C GLY A 133 7.82 12.89 -8.68
N ASN A 134 7.38 14.00 -8.12
CA ASN A 134 6.84 15.16 -8.87
C ASN A 134 5.74 14.80 -9.88
N GLY A 135 4.87 13.86 -9.52
CA GLY A 135 3.78 13.40 -10.38
C GLY A 135 4.20 12.50 -11.53
N SER A 136 5.47 12.14 -11.66
CA SER A 136 5.97 11.25 -12.71
C SER A 136 5.80 9.79 -12.33
N PHE A 137 5.30 8.99 -13.26
CA PHE A 137 5.10 7.55 -13.12
C PHE A 137 5.65 6.80 -14.33
N THR A 138 6.20 5.62 -14.06
CA THR A 138 6.41 4.58 -15.06
C THR A 138 5.38 3.48 -14.82
N ILE A 139 4.47 3.24 -15.76
CA ILE A 139 3.41 2.24 -15.63
C ILE A 139 3.50 1.29 -16.82
N SER A 140 3.75 0.01 -16.58
CA SER A 140 3.95 -1.00 -17.63
C SER A 140 4.93 -0.53 -18.73
N GLY A 141 6.01 0.15 -18.30
CA GLY A 141 7.05 0.67 -19.18
C GLY A 141 6.71 1.96 -19.94
N LYS A 142 5.54 2.57 -19.69
CA LYS A 142 5.13 3.86 -20.27
C LYS A 142 5.22 4.95 -19.24
N GLU A 143 5.59 6.16 -19.67
CA GLU A 143 5.69 7.34 -18.82
C GLU A 143 4.35 8.10 -18.77
N TYR A 144 3.95 8.48 -17.55
CA TYR A 144 2.77 9.28 -17.26
C TYR A 144 3.14 10.42 -16.31
N THR A 145 2.37 11.51 -16.37
CA THR A 145 2.53 12.62 -15.43
C THR A 145 1.17 13.04 -14.88
N PHE A 146 0.99 12.88 -13.56
CA PHE A 146 -0.20 13.29 -12.84
C PHE A 146 0.18 14.16 -11.65
N ASN A 147 -0.18 15.43 -11.66
CA ASN A 147 0.05 16.32 -10.52
C ASN A 147 -1.11 16.29 -9.52
N LYS A 148 -2.23 15.70 -9.89
CA LYS A 148 -3.36 15.37 -9.03
C LYS A 148 -3.58 13.86 -9.02
N ILE A 149 -3.48 13.26 -7.86
CA ILE A 149 -3.60 11.81 -7.66
C ILE A 149 -4.81 11.51 -6.82
N ASN A 150 -5.67 10.65 -7.32
CA ASN A 150 -6.79 10.07 -6.60
C ASN A 150 -6.45 8.64 -6.20
N LEU A 151 -6.71 8.28 -4.95
CA LEU A 151 -6.54 6.93 -4.44
C LEU A 151 -7.90 6.40 -3.96
N VAL A 152 -8.28 5.20 -4.41
CA VAL A 152 -9.45 4.48 -3.85
C VAL A 152 -8.94 3.17 -3.30
N LEU A 153 -8.88 3.12 -1.97
CA LEU A 153 -8.20 2.07 -1.23
C LEU A 153 -9.16 1.36 -0.28
N GLY A 154 -8.97 0.08 -0.04
CA GLY A 154 -9.83 -0.69 0.85
C GLY A 154 -9.05 -1.68 1.71
N GLY A 155 -9.20 -1.56 3.03
CA GLY A 155 -8.53 -2.43 4.01
C GLY A 155 -7.02 -2.47 3.82
N SER A 156 -6.42 -3.65 3.67
CA SER A 156 -4.98 -3.81 3.42
C SER A 156 -4.49 -3.21 2.08
N GLY A 157 -5.41 -2.85 1.17
CA GLY A 157 -5.08 -2.13 -0.05
C GLY A 157 -4.56 -0.72 0.17
N ILE A 158 -4.57 -0.21 1.41
CA ILE A 158 -3.95 1.07 1.79
C ILE A 158 -2.41 1.05 1.58
N THR A 159 -1.74 -0.11 1.70
CA THR A 159 -0.27 -0.17 1.75
C THR A 159 0.45 0.38 0.51
N PRO A 160 0.06 0.10 -0.75
CA PRO A 160 0.69 0.76 -1.89
C PRO A 160 0.36 2.26 -1.97
N GLY A 161 -0.86 2.68 -1.62
CA GLY A 161 -1.23 4.08 -1.52
C GLY A 161 -0.40 4.82 -0.46
N PHE A 162 -0.16 4.18 0.69
CA PHE A 162 0.69 4.72 1.74
C PHE A 162 2.15 4.92 1.28
N SER A 163 2.70 3.96 0.54
CA SER A 163 4.04 4.10 -0.05
C SER A 163 4.13 5.32 -0.98
N LEU A 164 3.11 5.56 -1.81
CA LEU A 164 3.02 6.74 -2.68
C LEU A 164 2.90 8.04 -1.89
N ILE A 165 2.00 8.07 -0.89
CA ILE A 165 1.79 9.24 -0.01
C ILE A 165 3.10 9.59 0.69
N ALA A 166 3.76 8.63 1.33
CA ALA A 166 5.02 8.84 2.03
C ALA A 166 6.09 9.41 1.09
N ARG A 167 6.26 8.84 -0.10
CA ARG A 167 7.26 9.30 -1.08
C ARG A 167 6.99 10.74 -1.52
N ALA A 168 5.73 11.07 -1.84
CA ALA A 168 5.38 12.41 -2.32
C ALA A 168 5.46 13.48 -1.22
N LEU A 169 5.14 13.15 0.03
CA LEU A 169 5.09 14.12 1.11
C LEU A 169 6.43 14.30 1.84
N LEU A 170 7.28 13.28 1.87
CA LEU A 170 8.61 13.36 2.47
C LEU A 170 9.65 14.04 1.56
N ASP A 171 9.32 14.26 0.30
CA ASP A 171 10.11 15.04 -0.63
C ASP A 171 9.57 16.49 -0.68
N SER A 172 10.34 17.44 -0.17
CA SER A 172 9.94 18.85 -0.11
C SER A 172 9.75 19.49 -1.50
N ASP A 173 10.40 18.95 -2.53
CA ASP A 173 10.32 19.45 -3.89
C ASP A 173 9.15 18.87 -4.67
N ASP A 174 8.58 17.78 -4.19
CA ASP A 174 7.37 17.18 -4.77
C ASP A 174 6.14 18.04 -4.43
N LYS A 175 5.42 18.49 -5.46
CA LYS A 175 4.23 19.34 -5.32
C LYS A 175 2.93 18.60 -5.68
N THR A 176 2.99 17.29 -5.80
CA THR A 176 1.85 16.45 -6.13
C THR A 176 0.76 16.57 -5.06
N GLN A 177 -0.48 16.72 -5.51
CA GLN A 177 -1.66 16.76 -4.66
C GLN A 177 -2.35 15.40 -4.65
N ILE A 178 -2.76 14.93 -3.48
CA ILE A 178 -3.33 13.59 -3.30
C ILE A 178 -4.68 13.69 -2.60
N ARG A 179 -5.68 12.99 -3.13
CA ARG A 179 -6.97 12.74 -2.49
C ARG A 179 -7.15 11.25 -2.35
N ALA A 180 -7.51 10.79 -1.17
CA ALA A 180 -7.68 9.37 -0.90
C ALA A 180 -9.07 9.09 -0.29
N VAL A 181 -9.74 8.06 -0.78
CA VAL A 181 -10.85 7.39 -0.12
C VAL A 181 -10.28 6.08 0.43
N ASP A 182 -10.34 5.92 1.76
CA ASP A 182 -9.90 4.72 2.46
C ASP A 182 -11.09 4.03 3.12
N ALA A 183 -11.50 2.90 2.53
CA ALA A 183 -12.70 2.17 2.89
C ALA A 183 -12.39 1.00 3.82
N ASN A 184 -13.03 1.00 4.98
CA ASN A 184 -12.85 -0.03 6.01
C ASN A 184 -14.19 -0.51 6.59
N LYS A 185 -14.18 -1.59 7.36
CA LYS A 185 -15.39 -2.08 8.03
C LYS A 185 -15.72 -1.21 9.23
N SER A 186 -14.78 -1.04 10.15
CA SER A 186 -14.92 -0.27 11.37
C SER A 186 -13.65 0.57 11.62
N GLU A 187 -13.68 1.44 12.60
CA GLU A 187 -12.56 2.33 12.93
C GLU A 187 -11.27 1.55 13.29
N LYS A 188 -11.39 0.44 13.99
CA LYS A 188 -10.25 -0.43 14.33
C LYS A 188 -9.64 -1.15 13.14
N ASP A 189 -10.32 -1.17 12.00
CA ASP A 189 -9.82 -1.75 10.75
C ASP A 189 -9.01 -0.75 9.91
N ILE A 190 -8.98 0.55 10.29
CA ILE A 190 -8.21 1.57 9.59
C ILE A 190 -6.73 1.36 9.89
N LEU A 191 -5.98 0.90 8.90
CA LEU A 191 -4.54 0.69 9.00
C LEU A 191 -3.78 2.00 8.80
N LEU A 192 -2.65 2.16 9.50
CA LEU A 192 -1.75 3.32 9.36
C LEU A 192 -2.45 4.69 9.59
N LYS A 193 -3.52 4.68 10.41
CA LYS A 193 -4.34 5.89 10.63
C LYS A 193 -3.53 7.05 11.20
N ASP A 194 -2.74 6.80 12.24
CA ASP A 194 -1.96 7.84 12.92
C ASP A 194 -0.90 8.44 11.98
N GLU A 195 -0.28 7.61 11.12
CA GLU A 195 0.67 8.05 10.11
C GLU A 195 -0.02 8.88 9.02
N LEU A 196 -1.20 8.45 8.55
CA LEU A 196 -1.98 9.18 7.54
C LEU A 196 -2.48 10.52 8.09
N ASP A 197 -3.00 10.55 9.32
CA ASP A 197 -3.44 11.79 9.99
C ASP A 197 -2.28 12.78 10.14
N ARG A 198 -1.09 12.29 10.50
CA ARG A 198 0.12 13.11 10.57
C ARG A 198 0.52 13.65 9.19
N PHE A 199 0.55 12.80 8.17
CA PHE A 199 0.85 13.24 6.81
C PHE A 199 -0.17 14.24 6.29
N GLU A 200 -1.47 14.05 6.55
CA GLU A 200 -2.49 15.02 6.16
C GLU A 200 -2.27 16.37 6.83
N LYS A 201 -2.04 16.38 8.14
CA LYS A 201 -1.78 17.59 8.93
C LYS A 201 -0.55 18.36 8.44
N ASP A 202 0.55 17.63 8.16
CA ASP A 202 1.84 18.23 7.81
C ASP A 202 1.95 18.58 6.31
N SER A 203 0.98 18.16 5.49
CA SER A 203 1.00 18.29 4.03
C SER A 203 0.66 19.68 3.49
N GLU A 204 0.28 20.65 4.33
CA GLU A 204 -0.20 21.97 3.91
C GLU A 204 -1.35 21.87 2.88
N GLY A 205 -2.23 20.88 3.03
CA GLY A 205 -3.38 20.64 2.16
C GLY A 205 -3.09 19.85 0.89
N ARG A 206 -1.87 19.38 0.68
CA ARG A 206 -1.53 18.50 -0.46
C ARG A 206 -2.15 17.11 -0.34
N LEU A 207 -2.35 16.60 0.87
CA LEU A 207 -3.06 15.35 1.14
C LEU A 207 -4.41 15.63 1.79
N LYS A 208 -5.43 14.88 1.39
CA LYS A 208 -6.68 14.71 2.12
C LYS A 208 -7.11 13.27 2.07
N VAL A 209 -7.39 12.67 3.24
CA VAL A 209 -7.88 11.30 3.36
C VAL A 209 -9.32 11.31 3.85
N THR A 210 -10.21 10.65 3.12
CA THR A 210 -11.60 10.44 3.51
C THR A 210 -11.78 8.98 3.92
N HIS A 211 -11.84 8.73 5.23
CA HIS A 211 -12.17 7.39 5.74
C HIS A 211 -13.67 7.15 5.66
N VAL A 212 -14.07 6.01 5.09
CA VAL A 212 -15.47 5.56 5.02
C VAL A 212 -15.62 4.20 5.69
N LEU A 213 -16.61 4.07 6.59
CA LEU A 213 -16.84 2.86 7.36
C LEU A 213 -18.20 2.23 7.05
N SER A 214 -18.18 0.96 6.64
CA SER A 214 -19.40 0.20 6.34
C SER A 214 -20.14 -0.27 7.60
N HIS A 215 -19.46 -0.40 8.74
CA HIS A 215 -19.99 -0.81 10.04
C HIS A 215 -19.49 0.16 11.12
N SER A 216 -19.89 1.42 11.01
CA SER A 216 -19.54 2.44 11.99
C SER A 216 -20.46 2.38 13.21
N ASN A 217 -19.92 2.75 14.37
CA ASN A 217 -20.72 3.03 15.57
C ASN A 217 -21.25 4.48 15.53
N ASP A 218 -22.01 4.88 16.57
CA ASP A 218 -22.60 6.21 16.67
C ASP A 218 -21.56 7.31 16.98
N GLU A 219 -20.41 6.93 17.53
CA GLU A 219 -19.32 7.84 17.87
C GLU A 219 -18.51 8.28 16.64
N TRP A 220 -18.54 7.49 15.56
CA TRP A 220 -17.85 7.81 14.32
C TRP A 220 -18.43 9.07 13.67
N LYS A 221 -17.59 10.09 13.51
CA LYS A 221 -17.97 11.39 12.91
C LYS A 221 -17.62 11.52 11.44
N GLY A 222 -16.88 10.55 10.89
CA GLY A 222 -16.51 10.50 9.47
C GLY A 222 -17.63 9.94 8.59
N THR A 223 -17.28 9.62 7.35
CA THR A 223 -18.22 9.09 6.36
C THR A 223 -18.68 7.68 6.72
N LYS A 224 -19.98 7.42 6.58
CA LYS A 224 -20.60 6.10 6.84
C LYS A 224 -21.10 5.50 5.54
N GLY A 225 -21.01 4.19 5.40
CA GLY A 225 -21.50 3.45 4.25
C GLY A 225 -20.40 2.78 3.43
N HIS A 226 -20.63 2.65 2.14
CA HIS A 226 -19.71 2.02 1.19
C HIS A 226 -19.21 3.06 0.18
N VAL A 227 -18.16 2.68 -0.54
CA VAL A 227 -17.71 3.47 -1.70
C VAL A 227 -18.79 3.47 -2.76
N ASP A 228 -19.21 4.65 -3.18
CA ASP A 228 -20.19 4.90 -4.24
C ASP A 228 -19.80 6.11 -5.09
N ALA A 229 -20.60 6.44 -6.08
CA ALA A 229 -20.33 7.53 -7.02
C ALA A 229 -20.36 8.91 -6.33
N ASP A 230 -21.24 9.11 -5.36
CA ASP A 230 -21.38 10.39 -4.67
C ASP A 230 -20.17 10.65 -3.77
N LEU A 231 -19.74 9.64 -3.01
CA LEU A 231 -18.54 9.71 -2.19
C LEU A 231 -17.29 9.97 -3.03
N ILE A 232 -17.12 9.26 -4.15
CA ILE A 232 -16.01 9.44 -5.09
C ILE A 232 -15.96 10.89 -5.58
N LYS A 233 -17.08 11.42 -6.07
CA LYS A 233 -17.16 12.79 -6.58
C LYS A 233 -16.95 13.85 -5.50
N ALA A 234 -17.42 13.60 -4.28
CA ALA A 234 -17.26 14.52 -3.17
C ALA A 234 -15.83 14.56 -2.61
N SER A 235 -15.09 13.46 -2.72
CA SER A 235 -13.80 13.27 -2.03
C SER A 235 -12.59 13.41 -2.94
N LEU A 236 -12.72 13.17 -4.24
CA LEU A 236 -11.62 13.07 -5.18
C LEU A 236 -11.55 14.28 -6.14
N PHE A 237 -10.42 14.44 -6.80
CA PHE A 237 -10.28 15.40 -7.89
C PHE A 237 -11.08 14.96 -9.11
N GLU A 238 -11.71 15.90 -9.78
CA GLU A 238 -12.41 15.67 -11.04
C GLU A 238 -11.47 15.19 -12.15
N PRO A 239 -11.99 14.53 -13.19
CA PRO A 239 -11.22 14.16 -14.37
C PRO A 239 -10.54 15.36 -15.01
N GLY A 240 -9.29 15.21 -15.38
CA GLY A 240 -8.48 16.25 -16.01
C GLY A 240 -7.24 15.64 -16.65
N GLU A 241 -6.59 16.39 -17.53
CA GLU A 241 -5.43 15.96 -18.31
C GLU A 241 -4.28 15.42 -17.43
N ARG A 242 -4.13 15.97 -16.21
CA ARG A 242 -3.08 15.60 -15.26
C ARG A 242 -3.64 15.01 -13.96
N THR A 243 -4.78 14.36 -14.03
CA THR A 243 -5.40 13.67 -12.90
C THR A 243 -5.37 12.17 -13.13
N GLY A 244 -4.68 11.44 -12.26
CA GLY A 244 -4.61 9.97 -12.28
C GLY A 244 -5.35 9.35 -11.09
N VAL A 245 -5.88 8.15 -11.26
CA VAL A 245 -6.56 7.37 -10.22
C VAL A 245 -5.86 6.04 -10.03
N PHE A 246 -5.58 5.67 -8.80
CA PHE A 246 -4.97 4.39 -8.45
C PHE A 246 -5.85 3.65 -7.45
N LEU A 247 -6.05 2.37 -7.71
CA LEU A 247 -7.01 1.53 -7.02
C LEU A 247 -6.34 0.34 -6.35
N CYS A 248 -6.68 0.06 -5.09
CA CYS A 248 -6.32 -1.18 -4.42
C CYS A 248 -7.34 -1.55 -3.35
N GLY A 249 -7.82 -2.78 -3.35
CA GLY A 249 -8.76 -3.23 -2.34
C GLY A 249 -9.57 -4.45 -2.76
N PRO A 250 -10.63 -4.77 -2.02
CA PRO A 250 -11.48 -5.91 -2.33
C PRO A 250 -12.06 -5.85 -3.75
N PRO A 251 -12.01 -6.96 -4.52
CA PRO A 251 -12.51 -6.99 -5.89
C PRO A 251 -13.94 -6.47 -6.06
N GLY A 252 -14.81 -6.74 -5.08
CA GLY A 252 -16.19 -6.24 -5.10
C GLY A 252 -16.28 -4.72 -5.04
N MET A 253 -15.46 -4.08 -4.21
CA MET A 253 -15.38 -2.62 -4.11
C MET A 253 -14.85 -2.01 -5.42
N ILE A 254 -13.76 -2.56 -5.94
CA ILE A 254 -13.13 -2.05 -7.17
C ILE A 254 -14.04 -2.24 -8.37
N GLN A 255 -14.49 -3.48 -8.65
CA GLN A 255 -15.18 -3.83 -9.89
C GLN A 255 -16.64 -3.38 -9.92
N LYS A 256 -17.32 -3.38 -8.76
CA LYS A 256 -18.76 -3.11 -8.69
C LYS A 256 -19.12 -1.69 -8.27
N ALA A 257 -18.19 -0.97 -7.64
CA ALA A 257 -18.44 0.38 -7.17
C ALA A 257 -17.47 1.41 -7.78
N ALA A 258 -16.16 1.29 -7.54
CA ALA A 258 -15.19 2.31 -7.91
C ALA A 258 -15.05 2.48 -9.44
N LEU A 259 -14.76 1.40 -10.18
CA LEU A 259 -14.54 1.48 -11.63
C LEU A 259 -15.78 1.98 -12.40
N PRO A 260 -17.02 1.49 -12.16
CA PRO A 260 -18.19 2.05 -12.81
C PRO A 260 -18.39 3.54 -12.52
N ALA A 261 -18.25 3.96 -11.23
CA ALA A 261 -18.41 5.35 -10.83
C ALA A 261 -17.38 6.28 -11.49
N LEU A 262 -16.12 5.86 -11.54
CA LEU A 262 -15.04 6.61 -12.19
C LEU A 262 -15.24 6.75 -13.69
N ARG A 263 -15.62 5.67 -14.35
CA ARG A 263 -15.93 5.67 -15.80
C ARG A 263 -17.10 6.60 -16.14
N ASP A 264 -18.20 6.51 -15.36
CA ASP A 264 -19.37 7.38 -15.54
C ASP A 264 -19.06 8.85 -15.23
N TRP A 265 -18.03 9.10 -14.45
CA TRP A 265 -17.54 10.46 -14.17
C TRP A 265 -16.61 11.00 -15.26
N GLY A 266 -16.04 10.14 -16.11
CA GLY A 266 -15.21 10.53 -17.24
C GLY A 266 -13.73 10.11 -17.16
N PHE A 267 -13.36 9.29 -16.19
CA PHE A 267 -12.05 8.64 -16.15
C PHE A 267 -12.04 7.43 -17.11
N LYS A 268 -10.85 7.05 -17.56
CA LYS A 268 -10.66 5.95 -18.51
C LYS A 268 -9.61 4.97 -18.03
N GLU A 269 -9.97 3.69 -18.03
CA GLU A 269 -9.02 2.61 -17.73
C GLU A 269 -7.85 2.63 -18.74
N ASP A 270 -6.66 2.30 -18.29
CA ASP A 270 -5.39 2.30 -19.06
C ASP A 270 -4.91 3.68 -19.60
N GLU A 271 -5.69 4.76 -19.39
CA GLU A 271 -5.25 6.13 -19.70
C GLU A 271 -4.93 6.90 -18.41
N ASN A 272 -5.85 6.87 -17.44
CA ASN A 272 -5.71 7.61 -16.18
C ASN A 272 -6.31 6.87 -14.96
N VAL A 273 -6.70 5.60 -15.11
CA VAL A 273 -7.12 4.72 -14.01
C VAL A 273 -6.30 3.44 -14.03
N PHE A 274 -5.65 3.13 -12.91
CA PHE A 274 -4.72 2.00 -12.78
C PHE A 274 -4.96 1.23 -11.48
N GLY A 275 -4.74 -0.07 -11.50
CA GLY A 275 -4.70 -0.93 -10.30
C GLY A 275 -3.27 -1.19 -9.85
N PHE A 276 -3.02 -1.08 -8.53
CA PHE A 276 -1.73 -1.46 -7.95
C PHE A 276 -1.49 -2.97 -8.02
#